data_1207cbd12057f5286c513a43be7ec428
#
_entry.id   1207cbd12057f5286c513a43be7ec428
#
_cell.length_a   1.000
_cell.length_b   1.000
_cell.length_c   1.000
_cell.angle_alpha   90.00
_cell.angle_beta   90.00
_cell.angle_gamma   90.00
#
_symmetry.space_group_name_H-M   'P 1'
#
loop_
_entity.id
_entity.type
_entity.pdbx_description
1 polymer ?
#
loop_
_entity_poly.entity_id
_entity_poly.type
_entity_poly.pdbx_seq_one_letter_code
_entity_poly.pdbx_strand_id
1 'polypeptide(L)'
;MKSHIARALSLVGFPMLLLVSIPATHADTDVFFTGNLVADPCELHVDSEDQIVDFRNIPSKTFIKYHLSERERFSIMLINCDLSLGSTVEVTFMGEEDVDQPGLFAVTGTAAGIAIAIEDADGTPVLPNT
;
A
#
# COMPACT_ATOMS: atom_id res chain seq x y z
N MET A 1 -19.87 35.78 90.08
CA MET A 1 -21.35 35.68 90.12
C MET A 1 -21.86 35.60 88.69
N LYS A 2 -22.60 34.55 88.36
CA LYS A 2 -23.47 34.29 87.20
C LYS A 2 -22.79 34.34 85.83
N SER A 3 -22.31 33.27 85.19
CA SER A 3 -23.09 32.21 84.52
C SER A 3 -24.02 32.72 83.42
N HIS A 4 -23.61 32.58 82.17
CA HIS A 4 -24.53 32.29 81.08
C HIS A 4 -23.84 31.45 80.04
N ILE A 5 -24.28 30.23 79.92
CA ILE A 5 -23.94 29.21 78.91
C ILE A 5 -24.76 29.53 77.71
N ALA A 6 -24.09 29.83 76.54
CA ALA A 6 -24.73 29.85 75.25
C ALA A 6 -24.34 28.60 74.52
N ARG A 7 -25.27 27.70 74.33
CA ARG A 7 -25.13 26.51 73.46
C ARG A 7 -25.20 26.96 72.01
N ALA A 8 -24.10 26.86 71.28
CA ALA A 8 -24.09 26.93 69.86
C ALA A 8 -24.43 25.55 69.25
N LEU A 9 -25.59 25.48 68.60
CA LEU A 9 -26.02 24.30 67.83
C LEU A 9 -25.29 24.26 66.55
N SER A 10 -24.35 23.34 66.42
CA SER A 10 -23.62 23.10 65.13
C SER A 10 -24.52 22.28 64.24
N LEU A 11 -25.07 22.92 63.23
CA LEU A 11 -25.72 22.26 62.09
C LEU A 11 -24.64 21.68 61.15
N VAL A 12 -24.40 20.37 61.29
CA VAL A 12 -23.60 19.61 60.35
C VAL A 12 -24.42 19.44 59.05
N GLY A 13 -24.12 20.31 58.09
CA GLY A 13 -24.65 20.17 56.74
C GLY A 13 -23.95 18.97 56.07
N PHE A 14 -24.69 17.92 55.87
CA PHE A 14 -24.27 16.74 55.11
C PHE A 14 -24.32 17.08 53.60
N PRO A 15 -23.17 17.09 52.88
CA PRO A 15 -23.22 17.31 51.44
C PRO A 15 -23.81 16.05 50.79
N MET A 16 -25.01 16.18 50.23
CA MET A 16 -25.66 15.18 49.44
C MET A 16 -24.91 15.07 48.09
N LEU A 17 -24.06 14.05 48.01
CA LEU A 17 -23.33 13.72 46.78
C LEU A 17 -24.35 13.21 45.75
N LEU A 18 -24.73 14.07 44.80
CA LEU A 18 -25.49 13.69 43.61
C LEU A 18 -24.63 12.82 42.72
N LEU A 19 -24.81 11.51 42.77
CA LEU A 19 -24.27 10.55 41.82
C LEU A 19 -24.96 10.78 40.46
N VAL A 20 -24.33 11.56 39.63
CA VAL A 20 -24.74 11.68 38.22
C VAL A 20 -24.35 10.38 37.51
N SER A 21 -25.32 9.50 37.29
CA SER A 21 -25.14 8.32 36.43
C SER A 21 -25.03 8.79 35.00
N ILE A 22 -23.83 8.75 34.43
CA ILE A 22 -23.57 8.99 33.00
C ILE A 22 -24.00 7.72 32.27
N PRO A 23 -25.04 7.77 31.40
CA PRO A 23 -25.34 6.62 30.57
C PRO A 23 -24.18 6.39 29.60
N ALA A 24 -23.58 5.20 29.60
CA ALA A 24 -22.62 4.77 28.60
C ALA A 24 -23.40 4.60 27.29
N THR A 25 -23.29 5.57 26.39
CA THR A 25 -23.77 5.43 25.04
C THR A 25 -22.81 4.50 24.29
N HIS A 26 -23.20 3.26 24.11
CA HIS A 26 -22.56 2.37 23.15
C HIS A 26 -22.93 2.88 21.74
N ALA A 27 -21.99 3.51 21.05
CA ALA A 27 -22.11 3.75 19.64
C ALA A 27 -21.89 2.42 18.92
N ASP A 28 -22.97 1.73 18.59
CA ASP A 28 -22.95 0.57 17.73
C ASP A 28 -22.77 1.10 16.29
N THR A 29 -21.57 0.92 15.75
CA THR A 29 -21.25 1.33 14.38
C THR A 29 -21.32 0.10 13.49
N ASP A 30 -22.42 -0.06 12.78
CA ASP A 30 -22.55 -1.07 11.74
C ASP A 30 -21.67 -0.68 10.54
N VAL A 31 -20.63 -1.47 10.27
CA VAL A 31 -19.80 -1.32 9.08
C VAL A 31 -20.30 -2.29 8.02
N PHE A 32 -20.92 -1.76 6.97
CA PHE A 32 -21.35 -2.56 5.83
C PHE A 32 -20.23 -2.62 4.79
N PHE A 33 -19.74 -3.83 4.54
CA PHE A 33 -18.85 -4.09 3.42
C PHE A 33 -19.70 -4.53 2.22
N THR A 34 -19.74 -3.69 1.19
CA THR A 34 -20.32 -4.05 -0.10
C THR A 34 -19.19 -4.19 -1.10
N GLY A 35 -19.05 -5.35 -1.66
CA GLY A 35 -18.07 -5.67 -2.69
C GLY A 35 -18.51 -6.90 -3.46
N ASN A 36 -18.15 -6.97 -4.72
CA ASN A 36 -18.26 -8.21 -5.47
C ASN A 36 -17.04 -9.06 -5.16
N LEU A 37 -17.26 -10.29 -4.70
CA LEU A 37 -16.19 -11.26 -4.63
C LEU A 37 -15.89 -11.69 -6.07
N VAL A 38 -14.74 -11.25 -6.59
CA VAL A 38 -14.23 -11.69 -7.88
C VAL A 38 -13.32 -12.88 -7.58
N ALA A 39 -13.61 -14.03 -8.15
CA ALA A 39 -12.68 -15.15 -8.12
C ALA A 39 -11.59 -14.87 -9.14
N ASP A 40 -10.34 -14.87 -8.71
CA ASP A 40 -9.20 -14.74 -9.61
C ASP A 40 -9.14 -15.98 -10.50
N PRO A 41 -9.13 -15.81 -11.83
CA PRO A 41 -9.13 -16.95 -12.75
C PRO A 41 -7.82 -17.73 -12.73
N CYS A 42 -6.73 -17.15 -12.24
CA CYS A 42 -5.40 -17.76 -12.15
C CYS A 42 -4.73 -17.38 -10.83
N GLU A 43 -3.76 -18.18 -10.43
CA GLU A 43 -2.86 -17.89 -9.32
C GLU A 43 -1.48 -17.49 -9.84
N LEU A 44 -0.80 -16.56 -9.17
CA LEU A 44 0.58 -16.23 -9.48
C LEU A 44 1.49 -17.33 -8.93
N HIS A 45 2.41 -17.83 -9.77
CA HIS A 45 3.39 -18.82 -9.32
C HIS A 45 4.41 -18.16 -8.38
N VAL A 46 4.83 -18.89 -7.34
CA VAL A 46 5.76 -18.40 -6.32
C VAL A 46 7.08 -17.84 -6.89
N ASP A 47 7.59 -18.41 -7.98
CA ASP A 47 8.81 -17.91 -8.62
C ASP A 47 8.62 -16.57 -9.35
N SER A 48 7.37 -16.13 -9.52
CA SER A 48 7.03 -14.84 -10.08
C SER A 48 6.70 -13.79 -9.01
N GLU A 49 6.62 -14.21 -7.76
CA GLU A 49 6.55 -13.31 -6.61
C GLU A 49 7.96 -12.78 -6.30
N ASP A 50 8.09 -11.51 -6.00
CA ASP A 50 9.36 -10.87 -5.61
C ASP A 50 10.53 -11.18 -6.56
N GLN A 51 10.26 -11.31 -7.85
CA GLN A 51 11.25 -11.66 -8.87
C GLN A 51 12.29 -10.54 -9.02
N ILE A 52 13.58 -10.93 -9.06
CA ILE A 52 14.69 -10.02 -9.28
C ILE A 52 15.20 -10.20 -10.72
N VAL A 53 15.21 -9.12 -11.49
CA VAL A 53 15.87 -9.08 -12.81
C VAL A 53 17.24 -8.44 -12.63
N ASP A 54 18.29 -9.24 -12.77
CA ASP A 54 19.68 -8.79 -12.52
C ASP A 54 20.35 -8.35 -13.83
N PHE A 55 20.54 -7.05 -14.00
CA PHE A 55 21.27 -6.47 -15.14
C PHE A 55 22.79 -6.58 -15.02
N ARG A 56 23.30 -7.13 -13.90
CA ARG A 56 24.74 -7.29 -13.63
C ARG A 56 25.49 -5.95 -13.69
N ASN A 57 26.79 -6.04 -14.05
CA ASN A 57 27.63 -4.85 -14.18
C ASN A 57 27.63 -4.34 -15.63
N ILE A 58 26.93 -3.26 -15.89
CA ILE A 58 26.91 -2.62 -17.21
C ILE A 58 27.90 -1.46 -17.19
N PRO A 59 28.98 -1.51 -18.03
CA PRO A 59 29.90 -0.40 -18.12
C PRO A 59 29.22 0.86 -18.67
N SER A 60 29.46 2.02 -18.05
CA SER A 60 28.86 3.30 -18.48
C SER A 60 29.16 3.65 -19.96
N LYS A 61 30.30 3.21 -20.48
CA LYS A 61 30.64 3.37 -21.91
C LYS A 61 29.65 2.69 -22.87
N THR A 62 28.89 1.70 -22.39
CA THR A 62 27.81 1.04 -23.18
C THR A 62 26.73 2.05 -23.54
N PHE A 63 26.31 2.86 -22.60
CA PHE A 63 25.28 3.88 -22.80
C PHE A 63 25.76 5.04 -23.68
N ILE A 64 27.07 5.37 -23.64
CA ILE A 64 27.65 6.40 -24.52
C ILE A 64 27.58 5.95 -25.97
N LYS A 65 27.80 4.66 -26.25
CA LYS A 65 27.89 4.12 -27.59
C LYS A 65 26.54 3.66 -28.16
N TYR A 66 25.73 3.02 -27.31
CA TYR A 66 24.52 2.32 -27.78
C TYR A 66 23.21 2.93 -27.20
N HIS A 67 23.30 3.83 -26.24
CA HIS A 67 22.19 4.45 -25.51
C HIS A 67 21.31 3.48 -24.70
N LEU A 68 21.54 2.17 -24.83
CA LEU A 68 20.85 1.13 -24.08
C LEU A 68 21.78 -0.06 -23.82
N SER A 69 21.41 -0.84 -22.82
CA SER A 69 22.05 -2.13 -22.49
C SER A 69 21.49 -3.27 -23.35
N GLU A 70 22.02 -4.45 -23.16
CA GLU A 70 21.37 -5.68 -23.60
C GLU A 70 20.06 -5.87 -22.81
N ARG A 71 19.11 -6.56 -23.44
CA ARG A 71 17.82 -6.88 -22.83
C ARG A 71 17.96 -8.09 -21.92
N GLU A 72 17.48 -7.97 -20.70
CA GLU A 72 17.30 -9.10 -19.79
C GLU A 72 15.85 -9.57 -19.83
N ARG A 73 15.66 -10.86 -19.98
CA ARG A 73 14.31 -11.44 -20.10
C ARG A 73 13.83 -11.93 -18.73
N PHE A 74 12.56 -11.69 -18.45
CA PHE A 74 11.86 -12.25 -17.32
C PHE A 74 10.50 -12.80 -17.78
N SER A 75 9.85 -13.59 -16.93
CA SER A 75 8.53 -14.14 -17.21
C SER A 75 7.67 -14.12 -15.97
N ILE A 76 6.39 -13.84 -16.16
CA ILE A 76 5.36 -13.94 -15.13
C ILE A 76 4.61 -15.22 -15.38
N MET A 77 4.66 -16.15 -14.43
CA MET A 77 4.03 -17.46 -14.55
C MET A 77 2.71 -17.49 -13.77
N LEU A 78 1.64 -17.83 -14.45
CA LEU A 78 0.34 -18.05 -13.87
C LEU A 78 0.03 -19.55 -13.86
N ILE A 79 -0.58 -20.01 -12.77
CA ILE A 79 -0.95 -21.41 -12.55
C ILE A 79 -2.41 -21.55 -12.14
N ASN A 80 -2.92 -22.77 -12.12
CA ASN A 80 -4.28 -23.10 -11.68
C ASN A 80 -5.37 -22.25 -12.35
N CYS A 81 -5.19 -21.94 -13.64
CA CYS A 81 -6.10 -21.08 -14.38
C CYS A 81 -7.45 -21.75 -14.67
N ASP A 82 -8.55 -21.11 -14.26
CA ASP A 82 -9.90 -21.45 -14.67
C ASP A 82 -10.33 -20.61 -15.87
N LEU A 83 -10.14 -21.13 -17.06
CA LEU A 83 -10.46 -20.43 -18.30
C LEU A 83 -11.97 -20.23 -18.53
N SER A 84 -12.82 -20.81 -17.69
CA SER A 84 -14.26 -20.54 -17.73
C SER A 84 -14.63 -19.18 -17.13
N LEU A 85 -13.77 -18.64 -16.26
CA LEU A 85 -13.92 -17.33 -15.63
C LEU A 85 -13.33 -16.19 -16.46
N GLY A 86 -12.32 -16.50 -17.28
CA GLY A 86 -11.67 -15.53 -18.16
C GLY A 86 -10.53 -16.15 -18.95
N SER A 87 -10.27 -15.63 -20.13
CA SER A 87 -9.20 -16.11 -21.03
C SER A 87 -8.10 -15.07 -21.26
N THR A 88 -8.22 -13.91 -20.63
CA THR A 88 -7.26 -12.79 -20.80
C THR A 88 -6.82 -12.31 -19.41
N VAL A 89 -5.53 -12.09 -19.28
CA VAL A 89 -4.92 -11.47 -18.10
C VAL A 89 -4.29 -10.16 -18.53
N GLU A 90 -4.58 -9.11 -17.80
CA GLU A 90 -3.96 -7.80 -17.95
C GLU A 90 -2.92 -7.64 -16.86
N VAL A 91 -1.73 -7.18 -17.22
CA VAL A 91 -0.63 -6.95 -16.29
C VAL A 91 -0.22 -5.49 -16.38
N THR A 92 -0.37 -4.75 -15.28
CA THR A 92 0.07 -3.38 -15.17
C THR A 92 1.35 -3.31 -14.34
N PHE A 93 2.41 -2.74 -14.90
CA PHE A 93 3.64 -2.49 -14.16
C PHE A 93 3.55 -1.13 -13.46
N MET A 94 3.48 -1.17 -12.14
CA MET A 94 3.40 0.05 -11.34
C MET A 94 4.78 0.51 -10.92
N GLY A 95 5.08 1.81 -11.13
CA GLY A 95 6.35 2.40 -10.75
C GLY A 95 6.36 3.90 -10.99
N GLU A 96 7.40 4.57 -10.49
CA GLU A 96 7.62 5.98 -10.77
C GLU A 96 8.15 6.13 -12.20
N GLU A 97 7.57 7.08 -12.94
CA GLU A 97 8.03 7.41 -14.28
C GLU A 97 9.26 8.33 -14.20
N ASP A 98 10.26 8.09 -15.06
CA ASP A 98 11.45 8.93 -15.12
C ASP A 98 11.12 10.30 -15.71
N VAL A 99 11.51 11.37 -15.03
CA VAL A 99 11.17 12.76 -15.42
C VAL A 99 11.95 13.25 -16.64
N ASP A 100 13.13 12.71 -16.86
CA ASP A 100 14.02 13.08 -17.98
C ASP A 100 13.78 12.19 -19.21
N GLN A 101 13.22 11.00 -18.99
CA GLN A 101 12.94 9.99 -20.01
C GLN A 101 11.50 9.49 -19.89
N PRO A 102 10.49 10.29 -20.27
CA PRO A 102 9.08 9.91 -20.16
C PRO A 102 8.77 8.58 -20.86
N GLY A 103 7.91 7.77 -20.23
CA GLY A 103 7.58 6.42 -20.70
C GLY A 103 8.51 5.33 -20.16
N LEU A 104 9.55 5.68 -19.42
CA LEU A 104 10.46 4.74 -18.77
C LEU A 104 10.30 4.78 -17.25
N PHE A 105 10.70 3.69 -16.59
CA PHE A 105 10.67 3.60 -15.15
C PHE A 105 11.91 4.24 -14.52
N ALA A 106 11.69 5.10 -13.55
CA ALA A 106 12.74 5.72 -12.77
C ALA A 106 13.54 4.69 -11.97
N VAL A 107 14.84 4.92 -11.83
CA VAL A 107 15.71 4.10 -10.96
C VAL A 107 15.98 4.81 -9.65
N THR A 108 16.24 4.03 -8.62
CA THR A 108 16.63 4.52 -7.29
C THR A 108 18.03 4.00 -6.92
N GLY A 109 18.64 4.58 -5.88
CA GLY A 109 19.95 4.17 -5.40
C GLY A 109 21.08 5.06 -5.89
N THR A 110 22.24 4.48 -6.22
CA THR A 110 23.45 5.22 -6.62
C THR A 110 23.58 5.43 -8.11
N ALA A 111 22.80 4.74 -8.93
CA ALA A 111 22.77 4.94 -10.37
C ALA A 111 22.03 6.23 -10.70
N ALA A 112 22.53 6.99 -11.67
CA ALA A 112 21.91 8.23 -12.10
C ALA A 112 22.03 8.39 -13.63
N GLY A 113 21.05 9.08 -14.24
CA GLY A 113 21.03 9.36 -15.68
C GLY A 113 20.70 8.13 -16.53
N ILE A 114 20.05 7.13 -15.95
CA ILE A 114 19.52 5.95 -16.61
C ILE A 114 18.08 5.71 -16.16
N ALA A 115 17.30 5.03 -17.00
CA ALA A 115 15.94 4.58 -16.71
C ALA A 115 15.74 3.16 -17.23
N ILE A 116 14.67 2.49 -16.80
CA ILE A 116 14.36 1.12 -17.21
C ILE A 116 13.21 1.15 -18.21
N ALA A 117 13.43 0.55 -19.39
CA ALA A 117 12.38 0.25 -20.35
C ALA A 117 11.87 -1.17 -20.15
N ILE A 118 10.56 -1.35 -20.19
CA ILE A 118 9.93 -2.67 -20.27
C ILE A 118 9.29 -2.80 -21.64
N GLU A 119 9.46 -3.96 -22.24
CA GLU A 119 8.85 -4.31 -23.52
C GLU A 119 8.15 -5.66 -23.41
N ASP A 120 7.06 -5.84 -24.12
CA ASP A 120 6.42 -7.15 -24.24
C ASP A 120 7.22 -8.10 -25.14
N ALA A 121 6.71 -9.30 -25.36
CA ALA A 121 7.38 -10.31 -26.18
C ALA A 121 7.54 -9.90 -27.64
N ASP A 122 6.71 -8.99 -28.13
CA ASP A 122 6.72 -8.47 -29.49
C ASP A 122 7.61 -7.22 -29.64
N GLY A 123 8.14 -6.72 -28.52
CA GLY A 123 8.97 -5.52 -28.46
C GLY A 123 8.17 -4.22 -28.35
N THR A 124 6.90 -4.30 -28.00
CA THR A 124 6.07 -3.11 -27.76
C THR A 124 6.40 -2.53 -26.37
N PRO A 125 6.66 -1.23 -26.27
CA PRO A 125 6.93 -0.61 -24.96
C PRO A 125 5.73 -0.72 -24.02
N VAL A 126 6.01 -1.11 -22.78
CA VAL A 126 5.06 -1.11 -21.67
C VAL A 126 5.36 0.10 -20.80
N LEU A 127 4.40 1.02 -20.76
CA LEU A 127 4.56 2.26 -20.00
C LEU A 127 4.27 2.06 -18.51
N PRO A 128 4.87 2.88 -17.63
CA PRO A 128 4.53 2.87 -16.22
C PRO A 128 3.04 3.14 -15.97
N ASN A 129 2.43 2.34 -15.09
CA ASN A 129 1.07 2.55 -14.58
C ASN A 129 -0.07 2.48 -15.64
N THR A 130 0.16 1.79 -16.73
CA THR A 130 -0.83 1.62 -17.83
C THR A 130 -1.16 0.16 -18.07
#